data_9c5123a31b5ba33f12587a849f65d503
#
_entry.id   9c5123a31b5ba33f12587a849f65d503
#
_cell.length_a   1.000
_cell.length_b   1.000
_cell.length_c   1.000
_cell.angle_alpha   90.00
_cell.angle_beta   90.00
_cell.angle_gamma   90.00
#
_symmetry.space_group_name_H-M   'P 1'
#
loop_
_entity.id
_entity.type
_entity.pdbx_description
1 polymer ?
#
loop_
_entity_poly.entity_id
_entity_poly.type
_entity_poly.pdbx_seq_one_letter_code
_entity_poly.pdbx_strand_id
1 'polypeptide(L)'
;MEISKCLIIGAGPAGYTAAIYASRANLSPILFEGMQPGGQLTTTTEVENFPGYPDGVTGPVLMDNLRRQALKFGADIKPGNVTGIDFSKRPLEVTVNGADKYYAHTVIIATGASARYLGLPDEQKYMGMGVSACATCDGFFYRGRTVAVVGGGDSACEEALYLSNIAKKVYLIVRKPMLRASKVMQQRVLKKENITVLFNCNTIGLFGDEVLEGAKLVEHKGTEMEQIFDIAIDGFFLAIGHTPNTKIFEGSVTLDNEGYIVLKGNTSATNIAGVFAAGDVADPRYRQAISAAGMGCRAALDAEAYLLENDL
;
A
#
# COMPACT_ATOMS: atom_id res chain seq x y z
N MET A 1 2.88 -5.86 35.52
CA MET A 1 2.55 -5.89 34.08
C MET A 1 2.03 -4.50 33.74
N GLU A 2 2.73 -3.79 32.89
CA GLU A 2 2.33 -2.45 32.46
C GLU A 2 1.32 -2.60 31.30
N ILE A 3 0.20 -1.92 31.38
CA ILE A 3 -0.86 -1.96 30.35
C ILE A 3 -0.89 -0.59 29.68
N SER A 4 -0.63 -0.56 28.37
CA SER A 4 -0.73 0.66 27.58
C SER A 4 -2.20 0.98 27.27
N LYS A 5 -2.56 2.26 27.21
CA LYS A 5 -3.87 2.68 26.72
C LYS A 5 -4.05 2.35 25.25
N CYS A 6 -3.01 2.59 24.44
CA CYS A 6 -3.04 2.40 23.01
C CYS A 6 -1.73 1.79 22.50
N LEU A 7 -1.81 0.73 21.69
CA LEU A 7 -0.69 0.14 20.98
C LEU A 7 -0.94 0.21 19.48
N ILE A 8 0.08 0.62 18.71
CA ILE A 8 -0.01 0.81 17.26
C ILE A 8 0.95 -0.16 16.57
N ILE A 9 0.45 -0.92 15.60
CA ILE A 9 1.24 -1.90 14.84
C ILE A 9 1.46 -1.37 13.43
N GLY A 10 2.70 -0.96 13.13
CA GLY A 10 3.09 -0.44 11.82
C GLY A 10 3.37 1.07 11.81
N ALA A 11 4.33 1.48 11.02
CA ALA A 11 4.93 2.81 10.99
C ALA A 11 4.77 3.54 9.65
N GLY A 12 3.78 3.18 8.86
CA GLY A 12 3.39 3.93 7.66
C GLY A 12 2.68 5.25 8.02
N PRO A 13 2.20 6.02 7.01
CA PRO A 13 1.48 7.27 7.26
C PRO A 13 0.29 7.10 8.21
N ALA A 14 -0.43 5.97 8.15
CA ALA A 14 -1.52 5.66 9.07
C ALA A 14 -1.02 5.52 10.51
N GLY A 15 0.05 4.73 10.74
CA GLY A 15 0.57 4.47 12.08
C GLY A 15 1.14 5.72 12.75
N TYR A 16 2.00 6.47 12.06
CA TYR A 16 2.55 7.70 12.63
C TYR A 16 1.46 8.77 12.85
N THR A 17 0.48 8.88 11.96
CA THR A 17 -0.63 9.81 12.18
C THR A 17 -1.48 9.38 13.38
N ALA A 18 -1.77 8.08 13.53
CA ALA A 18 -2.46 7.56 14.71
C ALA A 18 -1.67 7.87 15.99
N ALA A 19 -0.33 7.68 15.97
CA ALA A 19 0.53 8.00 17.11
C ALA A 19 0.50 9.49 17.47
N ILE A 20 0.50 10.40 16.48
CA ILE A 20 0.38 11.85 16.71
C ILE A 20 -0.94 12.17 17.43
N TYR A 21 -2.06 11.67 16.92
CA TYR A 21 -3.38 11.97 17.49
C TYR A 21 -3.57 11.32 18.87
N ALA A 22 -3.21 10.06 19.04
CA ALA A 22 -3.27 9.35 20.31
C ALA A 22 -2.39 10.01 21.39
N SER A 23 -1.17 10.48 21.03
CA SER A 23 -0.31 11.23 21.94
C SER A 23 -0.94 12.56 22.38
N ARG A 24 -1.53 13.29 21.45
CA ARG A 24 -2.21 14.57 21.73
C ARG A 24 -3.47 14.39 22.60
N ALA A 25 -4.10 13.22 22.52
CA ALA A 25 -5.20 12.80 23.43
C ALA A 25 -4.70 12.23 24.77
N ASN A 26 -3.40 12.32 25.06
CA ASN A 26 -2.78 11.82 26.29
C ASN A 26 -2.98 10.30 26.52
N LEU A 27 -2.97 9.53 25.42
CA LEU A 27 -3.07 8.07 25.49
C LEU A 27 -1.71 7.38 25.63
N SER A 28 -0.59 8.12 25.55
CA SER A 28 0.78 7.61 25.65
C SER A 28 0.99 6.35 24.78
N PRO A 29 0.78 6.44 23.45
CA PRO A 29 0.78 5.27 22.60
C PRO A 29 2.17 4.65 22.48
N ILE A 30 2.22 3.30 22.43
CA ILE A 30 3.41 2.56 22.03
C ILE A 30 3.22 2.17 20.56
N LEU A 31 4.19 2.52 19.69
CA LEU A 31 4.17 2.15 18.28
C LEU A 31 5.33 1.23 17.94
N PHE A 32 5.05 0.09 17.30
CA PHE A 32 6.06 -0.82 16.75
C PHE A 32 6.23 -0.59 15.25
N GLU A 33 7.47 -0.25 14.85
CA GLU A 33 7.78 0.18 13.47
C GLU A 33 7.79 -0.97 12.45
N GLY A 34 7.91 -2.22 12.90
CA GLY A 34 8.05 -3.37 12.01
C GLY A 34 9.44 -3.44 11.38
N MET A 35 9.54 -4.23 10.30
CA MET A 35 10.81 -4.46 9.60
C MET A 35 11.21 -3.31 8.67
N GLN A 36 10.26 -2.45 8.29
CA GLN A 36 10.49 -1.31 7.40
C GLN A 36 9.90 -0.04 8.04
N PRO A 37 10.64 0.65 8.91
CA PRO A 37 10.23 1.92 9.51
C PRO A 37 9.86 2.95 8.43
N GLY A 38 8.67 3.54 8.52
CA GLY A 38 8.14 4.46 7.50
C GLY A 38 7.33 3.78 6.39
N GLY A 39 7.38 2.44 6.29
CA GLY A 39 6.60 1.67 5.33
C GLY A 39 7.02 1.90 3.87
N GLN A 40 6.11 1.66 2.93
CA GLN A 40 6.41 1.69 1.49
C GLN A 40 6.93 3.04 0.98
N LEU A 41 6.54 4.15 1.59
CA LEU A 41 7.01 5.47 1.18
C LEU A 41 8.52 5.65 1.31
N THR A 42 9.19 4.87 2.15
CA THR A 42 10.66 4.95 2.28
C THR A 42 11.41 4.41 1.06
N THR A 43 10.72 3.70 0.16
CA THR A 43 11.27 3.24 -1.13
C THR A 43 10.86 4.13 -2.30
N THR A 44 10.06 5.16 -2.06
CA THR A 44 9.62 6.14 -3.07
C THR A 44 10.58 7.31 -3.11
N THR A 45 11.02 7.71 -4.31
CA THR A 45 11.98 8.81 -4.48
C THR A 45 11.32 10.14 -4.21
N GLU A 46 10.23 10.47 -4.89
CA GLU A 46 9.56 11.76 -4.79
C GLU A 46 8.04 11.60 -4.58
N VAL A 47 7.48 12.44 -3.71
CA VAL A 47 6.06 12.48 -3.38
C VAL A 47 5.56 13.90 -3.61
N GLU A 48 4.82 14.12 -4.70
CA GLU A 48 4.28 15.42 -5.08
C GLU A 48 2.81 15.60 -4.69
N ASN A 49 2.15 14.53 -4.27
CA ASN A 49 0.70 14.49 -4.02
C ASN A 49 0.32 14.46 -2.53
N PHE A 50 1.28 14.68 -1.61
CA PHE A 50 0.97 14.85 -0.20
C PHE A 50 0.79 16.35 0.12
N PRO A 51 -0.41 16.79 0.54
CA PRO A 51 -0.67 18.20 0.81
C PRO A 51 0.28 18.81 1.85
N GLY A 52 0.71 20.06 1.61
CA GLY A 52 1.63 20.78 2.48
C GLY A 52 3.07 20.84 1.96
N TYR A 53 3.36 20.16 0.84
CA TYR A 53 4.68 20.15 0.18
C TYR A 53 4.53 20.63 -1.27
N PRO A 54 4.47 21.93 -1.52
CA PRO A 54 4.23 22.49 -2.87
C PRO A 54 5.34 22.17 -3.86
N ASP A 55 6.56 21.95 -3.38
CA ASP A 55 7.74 21.63 -4.19
C ASP A 55 8.07 20.12 -4.18
N GLY A 56 7.11 19.27 -3.72
CA GLY A 56 7.38 17.87 -3.49
C GLY A 56 8.19 17.58 -2.22
N VAL A 57 8.33 16.32 -1.89
CA VAL A 57 9.16 15.84 -0.78
C VAL A 57 9.58 14.40 -1.06
N THR A 58 10.79 14.00 -0.67
CA THR A 58 11.14 12.58 -0.80
C THR A 58 10.38 11.73 0.23
N GLY A 59 10.01 10.51 -0.16
CA GLY A 59 9.29 9.59 0.73
C GLY A 59 9.97 9.42 2.09
N PRO A 60 11.29 9.17 2.17
CA PRO A 60 12.03 9.08 3.43
C PRO A 60 11.91 10.34 4.31
N VAL A 61 12.02 11.54 3.71
CA VAL A 61 11.90 12.81 4.45
C VAL A 61 10.48 13.02 4.98
N LEU A 62 9.46 12.71 4.18
CA LEU A 62 8.07 12.77 4.64
C LEU A 62 7.86 11.87 5.85
N MET A 63 8.34 10.63 5.79
CA MET A 63 8.16 9.67 6.87
C MET A 63 8.97 10.03 8.13
N ASP A 64 10.18 10.56 7.97
CA ASP A 64 10.96 11.10 9.11
C ASP A 64 10.24 12.28 9.78
N ASN A 65 9.65 13.18 9.01
CA ASN A 65 8.86 14.29 9.54
C ASN A 65 7.67 13.81 10.36
N LEU A 66 6.91 12.82 9.88
CA LEU A 66 5.79 12.23 10.63
C LEU A 66 6.27 11.54 11.91
N ARG A 67 7.37 10.78 11.83
CA ARG A 67 8.00 10.12 12.98
C ARG A 67 8.42 11.13 14.04
N ARG A 68 9.15 12.15 13.65
CA ARG A 68 9.60 13.23 14.56
C ARG A 68 8.42 13.98 15.17
N GLN A 69 7.35 14.18 14.43
CA GLN A 69 6.15 14.80 14.95
C GLN A 69 5.47 13.92 16.01
N ALA A 70 5.38 12.61 15.80
CA ALA A 70 4.86 11.68 16.80
C ALA A 70 5.69 11.65 18.07
N LEU A 71 7.02 11.58 17.94
CA LEU A 71 7.97 11.66 19.07
C LEU A 71 7.84 12.97 19.85
N LYS A 72 7.68 14.11 19.16
CA LYS A 72 7.49 15.43 19.77
C LYS A 72 6.29 15.48 20.72
N PHE A 73 5.23 14.72 20.41
CA PHE A 73 4.03 14.65 21.25
C PHE A 73 4.07 13.51 22.28
N GLY A 74 5.17 12.76 22.36
CA GLY A 74 5.39 11.78 23.41
C GLY A 74 4.98 10.35 23.04
N ALA A 75 4.85 10.03 21.74
CA ALA A 75 4.71 8.64 21.32
C ALA A 75 5.97 7.84 21.65
N ASP A 76 5.80 6.64 22.24
CA ASP A 76 6.89 5.69 22.48
C ASP A 76 7.07 4.82 21.23
N ILE A 77 7.97 5.22 20.35
CA ILE A 77 8.24 4.53 19.07
C ILE A 77 9.37 3.54 19.26
N LYS A 78 9.07 2.26 19.08
CA LYS A 78 10.00 1.15 19.31
C LYS A 78 10.32 0.40 18.01
N PRO A 79 11.58 0.03 17.80
CA PRO A 79 11.92 -0.98 16.81
C PRO A 79 11.33 -2.33 17.25
N GLY A 80 10.91 -3.14 16.31
CA GLY A 80 10.42 -4.49 16.57
C GLY A 80 9.30 -4.87 15.62
N ASN A 81 9.25 -6.16 15.33
CA ASN A 81 8.22 -6.74 14.47
C ASN A 81 7.18 -7.46 15.33
N VAL A 82 5.92 -7.09 15.18
CA VAL A 82 4.82 -7.82 15.81
C VAL A 82 4.66 -9.16 15.10
N THR A 83 4.80 -10.23 15.85
CA THR A 83 4.81 -11.61 15.33
C THR A 83 3.64 -12.46 15.81
N GLY A 84 2.87 -11.96 16.79
CA GLY A 84 1.69 -12.67 17.31
C GLY A 84 0.75 -11.73 18.05
N ILE A 85 -0.48 -12.18 18.18
CA ILE A 85 -1.55 -11.47 18.91
C ILE A 85 -2.41 -12.47 19.69
N ASP A 86 -2.93 -12.04 20.85
CA ASP A 86 -4.06 -12.71 21.52
C ASP A 86 -5.12 -11.65 21.88
N PHE A 87 -6.12 -11.53 21.05
CA PHE A 87 -7.22 -10.58 21.22
C PHE A 87 -8.46 -11.22 21.86
N SER A 88 -8.37 -12.48 22.28
CA SER A 88 -9.45 -13.18 22.99
C SER A 88 -9.59 -12.77 24.46
N LYS A 89 -8.54 -12.16 25.00
CA LYS A 89 -8.44 -11.74 26.42
C LYS A 89 -8.41 -10.21 26.58
N ARG A 90 -8.55 -9.79 27.82
CA ARG A 90 -8.35 -8.40 28.24
C ARG A 90 -7.35 -8.35 29.41
N PRO A 91 -6.36 -7.47 29.37
CA PRO A 91 -6.00 -6.60 28.25
C PRO A 91 -5.58 -7.38 27.00
N LEU A 92 -5.63 -6.72 25.83
CA LEU A 92 -5.18 -7.29 24.55
C LEU A 92 -3.68 -7.58 24.60
N GLU A 93 -3.24 -8.74 24.12
CA GLU A 93 -1.82 -9.16 24.13
C GLU A 93 -1.25 -9.06 22.72
N VAL A 94 -0.05 -8.49 22.62
CA VAL A 94 0.74 -8.40 21.39
C VAL A 94 2.13 -8.95 21.64
N THR A 95 2.60 -9.88 20.81
CA THR A 95 3.94 -10.46 20.89
C THR A 95 4.86 -9.81 19.86
N VAL A 96 6.00 -9.31 20.30
CA VAL A 96 7.02 -8.66 19.49
C VAL A 96 8.26 -9.53 19.40
N ASN A 97 8.88 -9.63 18.22
CA ASN A 97 10.11 -10.39 17.96
C ASN A 97 10.06 -11.85 18.43
N GLY A 98 8.86 -12.43 18.49
CA GLY A 98 8.64 -13.83 18.89
C GLY A 98 8.71 -14.10 20.40
N ALA A 99 9.02 -13.12 21.24
CA ALA A 99 9.24 -13.33 22.67
C ALA A 99 8.60 -12.25 23.58
N ASP A 100 8.76 -10.99 23.25
CA ASP A 100 8.38 -9.88 24.12
C ASP A 100 6.88 -9.63 24.09
N LYS A 101 6.22 -9.67 25.24
CA LYS A 101 4.78 -9.48 25.37
C LYS A 101 4.43 -8.07 25.83
N TYR A 102 3.53 -7.43 25.13
CA TYR A 102 2.96 -6.13 25.45
C TYR A 102 1.44 -6.25 25.60
N TYR A 103 0.90 -5.44 26.50
CA TYR A 103 -0.52 -5.45 26.84
C TYR A 103 -1.13 -4.08 26.66
N ALA A 104 -2.31 -4.02 26.04
CA ALA A 104 -2.98 -2.76 25.78
C ALA A 104 -4.50 -2.87 25.93
N HIS A 105 -5.12 -1.75 26.26
CA HIS A 105 -6.58 -1.62 26.22
C HIS A 105 -7.11 -1.50 24.80
N THR A 106 -6.38 -0.76 23.94
CA THR A 106 -6.71 -0.61 22.52
C THR A 106 -5.51 -0.92 21.62
N VAL A 107 -5.79 -1.48 20.43
CA VAL A 107 -4.79 -1.75 19.39
C VAL A 107 -5.24 -1.15 18.08
N ILE A 108 -4.33 -0.42 17.41
CA ILE A 108 -4.53 0.10 16.05
C ILE A 108 -3.62 -0.68 15.10
N ILE A 109 -4.24 -1.39 14.16
CA ILE A 109 -3.54 -2.16 13.12
C ILE A 109 -3.31 -1.23 11.93
N ALA A 110 -2.04 -0.91 11.63
CA ALA A 110 -1.62 0.00 10.56
C ALA A 110 -0.49 -0.63 9.70
N THR A 111 -0.57 -1.95 9.49
CA THR A 111 0.48 -2.76 8.85
C THR A 111 0.55 -2.59 7.33
N GLY A 112 -0.41 -1.90 6.72
CA GLY A 112 -0.43 -1.60 5.29
C GLY A 112 -0.68 -2.83 4.40
N ALA A 113 -0.33 -2.66 3.12
CA ALA A 113 -0.39 -3.72 2.10
C ALA A 113 0.85 -3.66 1.23
N SER A 114 1.31 -4.80 0.73
CA SER A 114 2.49 -4.90 -0.13
C SER A 114 2.08 -5.05 -1.58
N ALA A 115 2.68 -4.28 -2.47
CA ALA A 115 2.47 -4.43 -3.91
C ALA A 115 2.98 -5.80 -4.39
N ARG A 116 2.29 -6.36 -5.38
CA ARG A 116 2.73 -7.60 -6.05
C ARG A 116 3.62 -7.25 -7.22
N TYR A 117 4.69 -8.02 -7.34
CA TYR A 117 5.65 -7.93 -8.44
C TYR A 117 5.60 -9.20 -9.29
N LEU A 118 6.13 -9.13 -10.52
CA LEU A 118 6.23 -10.32 -11.39
C LEU A 118 7.33 -11.27 -10.93
N GLY A 119 8.29 -10.77 -10.15
CA GLY A 119 9.47 -11.51 -9.71
C GLY A 119 10.56 -11.57 -10.78
N LEU A 120 10.59 -10.61 -11.69
CA LEU A 120 11.67 -10.49 -12.67
C LEU A 120 12.95 -10.02 -11.99
N PRO A 121 14.14 -10.56 -12.38
CA PRO A 121 15.42 -10.15 -11.80
C PRO A 121 15.68 -8.65 -11.90
N ASP A 122 15.17 -8.02 -12.97
CA ASP A 122 15.44 -6.63 -13.30
C ASP A 122 14.47 -5.64 -12.62
N GLU A 123 13.35 -6.11 -12.04
CA GLU A 123 12.36 -5.22 -11.42
C GLU A 123 12.99 -4.34 -10.34
N GLN A 124 13.83 -4.94 -9.50
CA GLN A 124 14.45 -4.21 -8.39
C GLN A 124 15.46 -3.17 -8.85
N LYS A 125 16.16 -3.41 -9.97
CA LYS A 125 17.11 -2.47 -10.57
C LYS A 125 16.43 -1.17 -10.96
N TYR A 126 15.22 -1.26 -11.53
CA TYR A 126 14.50 -0.10 -12.05
C TYR A 126 13.41 0.42 -11.11
N MET A 127 13.36 -0.06 -9.86
CA MET A 127 12.42 0.46 -8.87
C MET A 127 12.67 1.95 -8.62
N GLY A 128 11.65 2.81 -8.86
CA GLY A 128 11.78 4.27 -8.81
C GLY A 128 12.56 4.88 -9.99
N MET A 129 13.10 4.06 -10.88
CA MET A 129 13.82 4.46 -12.10
C MET A 129 13.11 3.98 -13.38
N GLY A 130 11.79 3.81 -13.30
CA GLY A 130 10.96 3.33 -14.41
C GLY A 130 9.93 2.29 -13.97
N VAL A 131 10.15 1.52 -12.93
CA VAL A 131 9.20 0.54 -12.38
C VAL A 131 8.44 1.14 -11.21
N SER A 132 7.11 1.06 -11.27
CA SER A 132 6.18 1.53 -10.23
C SER A 132 5.01 0.55 -10.04
N ALA A 133 4.40 0.57 -8.86
CA ALA A 133 3.15 -0.14 -8.56
C ALA A 133 1.99 0.82 -8.28
N CYS A 134 2.13 2.11 -8.62
CA CYS A 134 1.11 3.13 -8.37
C CYS A 134 1.08 4.18 -9.49
N ALA A 135 0.15 4.05 -10.42
CA ALA A 135 0.01 5.00 -11.53
C ALA A 135 -0.38 6.41 -11.05
N THR A 136 -1.19 6.54 -9.99
CA THR A 136 -1.60 7.84 -9.44
C THR A 136 -0.50 8.54 -8.67
N CYS A 137 0.51 7.78 -8.20
CA CYS A 137 1.68 8.34 -7.51
C CYS A 137 2.69 8.88 -8.54
N ASP A 138 3.10 8.03 -9.47
CA ASP A 138 4.28 8.26 -10.31
C ASP A 138 3.92 8.63 -11.76
N GLY A 139 2.66 8.48 -12.16
CA GLY A 139 2.24 8.66 -13.56
C GLY A 139 2.55 10.05 -14.12
N PHE A 140 2.58 11.08 -13.27
CA PHE A 140 2.87 12.46 -13.70
C PHE A 140 4.29 12.61 -14.27
N PHE A 141 5.27 11.87 -13.75
CA PHE A 141 6.66 11.89 -14.24
C PHE A 141 6.80 11.35 -15.67
N TYR A 142 5.78 10.66 -16.16
CA TYR A 142 5.75 10.07 -17.51
C TYR A 142 4.87 10.86 -18.49
N ARG A 143 4.64 12.14 -18.23
CA ARG A 143 3.88 13.02 -19.12
C ARG A 143 4.54 13.08 -20.51
N GLY A 144 3.74 12.75 -21.55
CA GLY A 144 4.19 12.74 -22.95
C GLY A 144 5.12 11.57 -23.32
N ARG A 145 5.37 10.63 -22.42
CA ARG A 145 6.23 9.45 -22.60
C ARG A 145 5.41 8.21 -22.98
N THR A 146 6.08 7.13 -23.27
CA THR A 146 5.47 5.83 -23.54
C THR A 146 5.58 4.94 -22.29
N VAL A 147 4.48 4.37 -21.83
CA VAL A 147 4.46 3.54 -20.63
C VAL A 147 3.77 2.20 -20.88
N ALA A 148 4.05 1.23 -20.03
CA ALA A 148 3.35 -0.06 -19.99
C ALA A 148 2.65 -0.24 -18.64
N VAL A 149 1.47 -0.86 -18.67
CA VAL A 149 0.72 -1.31 -17.48
C VAL A 149 0.56 -2.82 -17.59
N VAL A 150 0.90 -3.54 -16.54
CA VAL A 150 0.73 -5.00 -16.48
C VAL A 150 -0.49 -5.34 -15.64
N GLY A 151 -1.43 -6.05 -16.23
CA GLY A 151 -2.63 -6.53 -15.56
C GLY A 151 -3.83 -6.63 -16.50
N GLY A 152 -4.91 -7.22 -16.03
CA GLY A 152 -6.13 -7.42 -16.85
C GLY A 152 -7.42 -7.28 -16.06
N GLY A 153 -7.38 -6.83 -14.80
CA GLY A 153 -8.53 -6.53 -13.96
C GLY A 153 -8.96 -5.05 -14.05
N ASP A 154 -9.96 -4.67 -13.27
CA ASP A 154 -10.47 -3.30 -13.22
C ASP A 154 -9.37 -2.30 -12.85
N SER A 155 -8.55 -2.57 -11.84
CA SER A 155 -7.42 -1.70 -11.44
C SER A 155 -6.45 -1.45 -12.59
N ALA A 156 -6.09 -2.49 -13.37
CA ALA A 156 -5.19 -2.31 -14.51
C ALA A 156 -5.82 -1.46 -15.62
N CYS A 157 -7.12 -1.60 -15.85
CA CYS A 157 -7.86 -0.77 -16.78
C CYS A 157 -7.97 0.68 -16.29
N GLU A 158 -8.21 0.89 -15.00
CA GLU A 158 -8.27 2.22 -14.38
C GLU A 158 -6.92 2.93 -14.48
N GLU A 159 -5.83 2.25 -14.15
CA GLU A 159 -4.47 2.78 -14.25
C GLU A 159 -4.08 3.08 -15.70
N ALA A 160 -4.39 2.19 -16.65
CA ALA A 160 -4.14 2.44 -18.06
C ALA A 160 -4.93 3.64 -18.58
N LEU A 161 -6.19 3.80 -18.19
CA LEU A 161 -7.02 4.97 -18.54
C LEU A 161 -6.48 6.25 -17.91
N TYR A 162 -6.06 6.20 -16.63
CA TYR A 162 -5.45 7.34 -15.96
C TYR A 162 -4.17 7.78 -16.69
N LEU A 163 -3.25 6.85 -16.94
CA LEU A 163 -2.00 7.13 -17.66
C LEU A 163 -2.24 7.59 -19.09
N SER A 164 -3.29 7.11 -19.76
CA SER A 164 -3.61 7.56 -21.13
C SER A 164 -3.97 9.04 -21.25
N ASN A 165 -4.32 9.70 -20.16
CA ASN A 165 -4.59 11.15 -20.14
C ASN A 165 -3.32 11.99 -20.02
N ILE A 166 -2.20 11.39 -19.65
CA ILE A 166 -0.92 12.07 -19.39
C ILE A 166 0.19 11.57 -20.33
N ALA A 167 0.26 10.27 -20.57
CA ALA A 167 1.28 9.65 -21.40
C ALA A 167 0.96 9.80 -22.89
N LYS A 168 1.99 9.77 -23.75
CA LYS A 168 1.85 9.74 -25.20
C LYS A 168 1.21 8.43 -25.67
N LYS A 169 1.65 7.31 -25.09
CA LYS A 169 1.18 5.96 -25.43
C LYS A 169 1.19 5.06 -24.18
N VAL A 170 0.20 4.20 -24.08
CA VAL A 170 0.09 3.18 -23.04
C VAL A 170 0.00 1.80 -23.68
N TYR A 171 0.88 0.89 -23.29
CA TYR A 171 0.71 -0.54 -23.56
C TYR A 171 0.03 -1.17 -22.33
N LEU A 172 -1.09 -1.88 -22.54
CA LEU A 172 -1.71 -2.71 -21.51
C LEU A 172 -1.36 -4.17 -21.77
N ILE A 173 -0.45 -4.73 -20.97
CA ILE A 173 0.07 -6.09 -21.13
C ILE A 173 -0.81 -7.07 -20.36
N VAL A 174 -1.46 -7.98 -21.07
CA VAL A 174 -2.46 -8.91 -20.52
C VAL A 174 -2.05 -10.35 -20.85
N ARG A 175 -1.76 -11.15 -19.83
CA ARG A 175 -1.33 -12.57 -20.01
C ARG A 175 -2.42 -13.51 -20.55
N LYS A 176 -3.68 -13.09 -20.57
CA LYS A 176 -4.84 -13.86 -21.02
C LYS A 176 -5.36 -13.31 -22.35
N PRO A 177 -6.16 -14.10 -23.10
CA PRO A 177 -6.75 -13.65 -24.38
C PRO A 177 -7.85 -12.59 -24.20
N MET A 178 -8.23 -12.28 -22.94
CA MET A 178 -9.25 -11.28 -22.63
C MET A 178 -8.98 -10.59 -21.30
N LEU A 179 -9.53 -9.39 -21.13
CA LEU A 179 -9.57 -8.67 -19.87
C LEU A 179 -10.58 -9.34 -18.92
N ARG A 180 -10.25 -9.33 -17.62
CA ARG A 180 -11.17 -9.76 -16.54
C ARG A 180 -11.96 -8.60 -15.94
N ALA A 181 -11.63 -7.38 -16.33
CA ALA A 181 -12.30 -6.16 -15.90
C ALA A 181 -13.79 -6.18 -16.25
N SER A 182 -14.58 -5.32 -15.64
CA SER A 182 -15.98 -5.08 -15.96
C SER A 182 -16.14 -4.70 -17.44
N LYS A 183 -17.26 -5.04 -18.06
CA LYS A 183 -17.50 -4.75 -19.49
C LYS A 183 -17.38 -3.26 -19.80
N VAL A 184 -17.78 -2.40 -18.86
CA VAL A 184 -17.66 -0.93 -19.01
C VAL A 184 -16.19 -0.51 -19.09
N MET A 185 -15.35 -1.05 -18.23
CA MET A 185 -13.90 -0.73 -18.23
C MET A 185 -13.21 -1.28 -19.47
N GLN A 186 -13.55 -2.49 -19.89
CA GLN A 186 -13.06 -3.06 -21.16
C GLN A 186 -13.36 -2.15 -22.35
N GLN A 187 -14.63 -1.70 -22.47
CA GLN A 187 -15.03 -0.81 -23.56
C GLN A 187 -14.29 0.54 -23.54
N ARG A 188 -14.07 1.11 -22.36
CA ARG A 188 -13.34 2.37 -22.21
C ARG A 188 -11.89 2.24 -22.67
N VAL A 189 -11.20 1.19 -22.23
CA VAL A 189 -9.81 0.91 -22.61
C VAL A 189 -9.69 0.67 -24.12
N LEU A 190 -10.54 -0.20 -24.68
CA LEU A 190 -10.49 -0.56 -26.10
C LEU A 190 -10.85 0.59 -27.05
N LYS A 191 -11.58 1.61 -26.58
CA LYS A 191 -11.91 2.82 -27.37
C LYS A 191 -10.84 3.91 -27.29
N LYS A 192 -9.87 3.80 -26.40
CA LYS A 192 -8.87 4.85 -26.20
C LYS A 192 -7.77 4.70 -27.25
N GLU A 193 -7.60 5.70 -28.11
CA GLU A 193 -6.70 5.66 -29.27
C GLU A 193 -5.22 5.45 -28.90
N ASN A 194 -4.79 5.99 -27.76
CA ASN A 194 -3.41 5.88 -27.30
C ASN A 194 -3.17 4.69 -26.34
N ILE A 195 -4.15 3.79 -26.15
CA ILE A 195 -3.95 2.53 -25.44
C ILE A 195 -3.84 1.38 -26.45
N THR A 196 -2.77 0.62 -26.40
CA THR A 196 -2.61 -0.62 -27.15
C THR A 196 -2.66 -1.80 -26.18
N VAL A 197 -3.66 -2.67 -26.31
CA VAL A 197 -3.77 -3.88 -25.47
C VAL A 197 -3.00 -5.02 -26.14
N LEU A 198 -2.04 -5.58 -25.42
CA LEU A 198 -1.24 -6.73 -25.81
C LEU A 198 -1.77 -7.97 -25.07
N PHE A 199 -2.65 -8.72 -25.72
CA PHE A 199 -3.20 -9.96 -25.18
C PHE A 199 -2.21 -11.13 -25.31
N ASN A 200 -2.38 -12.16 -24.49
CA ASN A 200 -1.54 -13.35 -24.42
C ASN A 200 -0.05 -13.03 -24.19
N CYS A 201 0.27 -11.85 -23.71
CA CYS A 201 1.62 -11.36 -23.51
C CYS A 201 2.04 -11.44 -22.04
N ASN A 202 3.24 -11.96 -21.80
CA ASN A 202 3.93 -11.95 -20.52
C ASN A 202 5.20 -11.13 -20.64
N THR A 203 5.50 -10.33 -19.61
CA THR A 203 6.81 -9.69 -19.49
C THR A 203 7.82 -10.74 -18.99
N ILE A 204 8.98 -10.84 -19.61
CA ILE A 204 10.04 -11.79 -19.27
C ILE A 204 11.36 -11.12 -18.92
N GLY A 205 11.47 -9.81 -19.06
CA GLY A 205 12.62 -9.02 -18.68
C GLY A 205 12.38 -7.53 -18.89
N LEU A 206 13.17 -6.73 -18.24
CA LEU A 206 13.23 -5.28 -18.38
C LEU A 206 14.66 -4.90 -18.76
N PHE A 207 14.84 -3.86 -19.55
CA PHE A 207 16.17 -3.42 -19.97
C PHE A 207 16.29 -1.90 -20.01
N GLY A 208 17.52 -1.43 -19.96
CA GLY A 208 17.94 -0.05 -19.96
C GLY A 208 19.30 0.06 -19.28
N ASP A 209 19.87 1.26 -19.28
CA ASP A 209 21.13 1.52 -18.58
C ASP A 209 20.87 1.96 -17.12
N GLU A 210 20.86 3.22 -16.82
CA GLU A 210 20.56 3.75 -15.46
C GLU A 210 19.05 3.80 -15.19
N VAL A 211 18.24 4.03 -16.23
CA VAL A 211 16.79 4.08 -16.18
C VAL A 211 16.18 3.03 -17.10
N LEU A 212 14.89 2.76 -16.91
CA LEU A 212 14.15 1.85 -17.79
C LEU A 212 14.02 2.43 -19.19
N GLU A 213 14.34 1.63 -20.21
CA GLU A 213 14.22 1.97 -21.63
C GLU A 213 13.28 1.02 -22.39
N GLY A 214 13.00 -0.16 -21.82
CA GLY A 214 12.12 -1.09 -22.47
C GLY A 214 11.80 -2.35 -21.68
N ALA A 215 10.90 -3.14 -22.25
CA ALA A 215 10.51 -4.45 -21.73
C ALA A 215 10.57 -5.52 -22.81
N LYS A 216 11.05 -6.70 -22.44
CA LYS A 216 11.03 -7.90 -23.25
C LYS A 216 9.76 -8.69 -22.96
N LEU A 217 8.99 -8.95 -23.99
CA LEU A 217 7.71 -9.64 -23.91
C LEU A 217 7.78 -10.99 -24.63
N VAL A 218 6.97 -11.94 -24.17
CA VAL A 218 6.68 -13.17 -24.86
C VAL A 218 5.17 -13.28 -25.08
N GLU A 219 4.78 -13.37 -26.34
CA GLU A 219 3.39 -13.63 -26.74
C GLU A 219 3.20 -15.14 -26.94
N HIS A 220 2.00 -15.64 -26.60
CA HIS A 220 1.63 -17.07 -26.69
C HIS A 220 2.62 -18.04 -26.02
N LYS A 221 3.14 -17.65 -24.86
CA LYS A 221 4.16 -18.41 -24.11
C LYS A 221 3.81 -19.89 -23.95
N GLY A 222 4.75 -20.76 -24.33
CA GLY A 222 4.63 -22.22 -24.22
C GLY A 222 3.79 -22.89 -25.31
N THR A 223 3.52 -22.18 -26.42
CA THR A 223 2.81 -22.73 -27.59
C THR A 223 3.69 -22.68 -28.83
N GLU A 224 3.27 -23.35 -29.94
CA GLU A 224 3.96 -23.28 -31.25
C GLU A 224 3.96 -21.85 -31.84
N MET A 225 3.10 -20.97 -31.36
CA MET A 225 3.00 -19.56 -31.80
C MET A 225 3.80 -18.61 -30.91
N GLU A 226 4.66 -19.12 -30.07
CA GLU A 226 5.46 -18.30 -29.16
C GLU A 226 6.35 -17.33 -29.92
N GLN A 227 6.24 -16.04 -29.60
CA GLN A 227 7.04 -14.97 -30.17
C GLN A 227 7.63 -14.11 -29.06
N ILE A 228 8.91 -13.79 -29.16
CA ILE A 228 9.60 -12.88 -28.24
C ILE A 228 9.87 -11.57 -29.00
N PHE A 229 9.53 -10.46 -28.38
CA PHE A 229 9.78 -9.13 -28.93
C PHE A 229 10.00 -8.11 -27.82
N ASP A 230 10.61 -6.99 -28.19
CA ASP A 230 10.88 -5.89 -27.27
C ASP A 230 9.93 -4.73 -27.56
N ILE A 231 9.56 -4.01 -26.51
CA ILE A 231 8.85 -2.72 -26.61
C ILE A 231 9.69 -1.66 -25.92
N ALA A 232 9.79 -0.48 -26.54
CA ALA A 232 10.42 0.68 -25.93
C ALA A 232 9.39 1.40 -25.04
N ILE A 233 9.74 1.57 -23.76
CA ILE A 233 8.92 2.23 -22.75
C ILE A 233 9.80 2.97 -21.75
N ASP A 234 9.31 4.11 -21.25
CA ASP A 234 9.96 4.89 -20.21
C ASP A 234 9.49 4.52 -18.81
N GLY A 235 8.30 3.91 -18.69
CA GLY A 235 7.68 3.53 -17.41
C GLY A 235 6.94 2.19 -17.49
N PHE A 236 7.01 1.41 -16.41
CA PHE A 236 6.42 0.09 -16.28
C PHE A 236 5.63 -0.02 -14.98
N PHE A 237 4.31 -0.06 -15.09
CA PHE A 237 3.38 -0.02 -13.96
C PHE A 237 2.79 -1.40 -13.68
N LEU A 238 2.92 -1.87 -12.45
CA LEU A 238 2.46 -3.18 -12.01
C LEU A 238 1.06 -3.08 -11.37
N ALA A 239 0.03 -3.27 -12.17
CA ALA A 239 -1.36 -3.29 -11.75
C ALA A 239 -1.88 -4.73 -11.54
N ILE A 240 -1.09 -5.57 -10.87
CA ILE A 240 -1.40 -6.98 -10.60
C ILE A 240 -1.89 -7.26 -9.19
N GLY A 241 -2.17 -6.19 -8.44
CA GLY A 241 -2.79 -6.19 -7.12
C GLY A 241 -1.79 -6.02 -5.98
N HIS A 242 -2.35 -6.00 -4.78
CA HIS A 242 -1.63 -5.88 -3.52
C HIS A 242 -1.97 -7.08 -2.63
N THR A 243 -1.19 -7.27 -1.59
CA THR A 243 -1.45 -8.24 -0.54
C THR A 243 -1.44 -7.50 0.79
N PRO A 244 -2.58 -7.40 1.50
CA PRO A 244 -2.62 -6.77 2.81
C PRO A 244 -1.77 -7.54 3.82
N ASN A 245 -1.10 -6.81 4.71
CA ASN A 245 -0.21 -7.43 5.71
C ASN A 245 -1.02 -7.89 6.93
N THR A 246 -1.88 -8.88 6.73
CA THR A 246 -2.88 -9.36 7.69
C THR A 246 -2.61 -10.76 8.24
N LYS A 247 -1.58 -11.45 7.77
CA LYS A 247 -1.32 -12.86 8.10
C LYS A 247 -1.36 -13.18 9.60
N ILE A 248 -0.82 -12.29 10.45
CA ILE A 248 -0.79 -12.50 11.91
C ILE A 248 -2.18 -12.31 12.57
N PHE A 249 -3.14 -11.75 11.86
CA PHE A 249 -4.50 -11.50 12.35
C PHE A 249 -5.53 -12.52 11.85
N GLU A 250 -5.13 -13.44 10.97
CA GLU A 250 -6.00 -14.51 10.46
C GLU A 250 -6.62 -15.31 11.60
N GLY A 251 -7.91 -15.60 11.48
CA GLY A 251 -8.67 -16.31 12.50
C GLY A 251 -9.11 -15.48 13.72
N SER A 252 -8.56 -14.26 13.90
CA SER A 252 -8.94 -13.34 14.98
C SER A 252 -9.76 -12.16 14.46
N VAL A 253 -9.22 -11.42 13.49
CA VAL A 253 -9.89 -10.28 12.89
C VAL A 253 -10.62 -10.72 11.63
N THR A 254 -11.82 -10.19 11.39
CA THR A 254 -12.59 -10.49 10.17
C THR A 254 -11.89 -9.90 8.96
N LEU A 255 -11.57 -10.75 7.99
CA LEU A 255 -10.97 -10.38 6.71
C LEU A 255 -11.99 -10.58 5.58
N ASP A 256 -11.88 -9.78 4.53
CA ASP A 256 -12.62 -9.99 3.29
C ASP A 256 -11.98 -11.09 2.41
N ASN A 257 -12.56 -11.33 1.23
CA ASN A 257 -12.07 -12.36 0.30
C ASN A 257 -10.70 -12.07 -0.29
N GLU A 258 -10.22 -10.82 -0.20
CA GLU A 258 -8.91 -10.37 -0.67
C GLU A 258 -7.88 -10.27 0.47
N GLY A 259 -8.32 -10.54 1.72
CA GLY A 259 -7.51 -10.54 2.92
C GLY A 259 -7.43 -9.20 3.64
N TYR A 260 -8.19 -8.17 3.24
CA TYR A 260 -8.25 -6.88 3.92
C TYR A 260 -9.10 -6.94 5.18
N ILE A 261 -8.74 -6.15 6.19
CA ILE A 261 -9.52 -6.06 7.44
C ILE A 261 -10.86 -5.37 7.16
N VAL A 262 -11.96 -6.04 7.56
CA VAL A 262 -13.32 -5.50 7.46
C VAL A 262 -13.59 -4.56 8.61
N LEU A 263 -13.96 -3.32 8.31
CA LEU A 263 -14.33 -2.29 9.28
C LEU A 263 -15.86 -2.23 9.49
N LYS A 264 -16.29 -1.81 10.68
CA LYS A 264 -17.70 -1.62 11.00
C LYS A 264 -18.20 -0.27 10.52
N GLY A 265 -19.07 -0.27 9.53
CA GLY A 265 -19.70 0.95 9.03
C GLY A 265 -18.65 2.01 8.59
N ASN A 266 -18.83 3.24 9.04
CA ASN A 266 -17.93 4.36 8.73
C ASN A 266 -16.88 4.60 9.82
N THR A 267 -16.61 3.64 10.68
CA THR A 267 -15.60 3.73 11.76
C THR A 267 -14.32 3.01 11.38
N SER A 268 -13.29 3.09 12.21
CA SER A 268 -12.08 2.28 12.11
C SER A 268 -12.16 0.97 12.92
N ALA A 269 -13.28 0.72 13.61
CA ALA A 269 -13.49 -0.45 14.46
C ALA A 269 -13.56 -1.75 13.65
N THR A 270 -12.88 -2.79 14.16
CA THR A 270 -12.96 -4.15 13.65
C THR A 270 -14.10 -4.93 14.31
N ASN A 271 -14.19 -6.24 14.04
CA ASN A 271 -15.10 -7.14 14.77
C ASN A 271 -14.76 -7.30 16.27
N ILE A 272 -13.54 -6.91 16.68
CA ILE A 272 -13.06 -7.07 18.07
C ILE A 272 -13.13 -5.71 18.77
N ALA A 273 -13.77 -5.66 19.92
CA ALA A 273 -13.84 -4.46 20.75
C ALA A 273 -12.44 -3.98 21.16
N GLY A 274 -12.17 -2.68 21.03
CA GLY A 274 -10.86 -2.09 21.33
C GLY A 274 -9.78 -2.34 20.26
N VAL A 275 -10.12 -3.01 19.14
CA VAL A 275 -9.21 -3.23 18.01
C VAL A 275 -9.71 -2.45 16.78
N PHE A 276 -8.83 -1.60 16.27
CA PHE A 276 -9.08 -0.70 15.14
C PHE A 276 -8.10 -0.99 14.01
N ALA A 277 -8.42 -0.59 12.78
CA ALA A 277 -7.50 -0.69 11.66
C ALA A 277 -7.52 0.57 10.79
N ALA A 278 -6.36 0.90 10.21
CA ALA A 278 -6.16 2.11 9.43
C ALA A 278 -5.12 1.93 8.30
N GLY A 279 -5.37 2.62 7.20
CA GLY A 279 -4.51 2.58 6.01
C GLY A 279 -4.78 1.37 5.13
N ASP A 280 -3.81 1.05 4.30
CA ASP A 280 -3.97 0.06 3.21
C ASP A 280 -4.29 -1.36 3.69
N VAL A 281 -4.08 -1.67 4.96
CA VAL A 281 -4.50 -2.96 5.55
C VAL A 281 -6.02 -3.13 5.57
N ALA A 282 -6.78 -2.03 5.52
CA ALA A 282 -8.25 -2.00 5.51
C ALA A 282 -8.82 -1.18 4.34
N ASP A 283 -7.96 -0.61 3.48
CA ASP A 283 -8.36 0.14 2.29
C ASP A 283 -7.84 -0.54 1.01
N PRO A 284 -8.65 -1.40 0.37
CA PRO A 284 -8.27 -2.05 -0.89
C PRO A 284 -8.30 -1.10 -2.10
N ARG A 285 -8.82 0.13 -1.95
CA ARG A 285 -9.17 1.00 -3.07
C ARG A 285 -8.19 2.13 -3.31
N TYR A 286 -7.98 3.00 -2.32
CA TYR A 286 -7.27 4.28 -2.55
C TYR A 286 -5.76 4.12 -2.48
N ARG A 287 -5.25 3.50 -1.43
CA ARG A 287 -3.82 3.25 -1.21
C ARG A 287 -2.96 4.50 -1.44
N GLN A 288 -3.37 5.59 -0.81
CA GLN A 288 -2.66 6.86 -0.85
C GLN A 288 -2.14 7.24 0.54
N ALA A 289 -0.98 7.90 0.60
CA ALA A 289 -0.40 8.36 1.86
C ALA A 289 -1.36 9.24 2.66
N ILE A 290 -2.06 10.16 1.98
CA ILE A 290 -3.00 11.07 2.63
C ILE A 290 -4.27 10.37 3.11
N SER A 291 -4.81 9.40 2.36
CA SER A 291 -5.96 8.61 2.83
C SER A 291 -5.58 7.73 4.01
N ALA A 292 -4.41 7.10 3.97
CA ALA A 292 -3.87 6.31 5.08
C ALA A 292 -3.66 7.17 6.34
N ALA A 293 -3.09 8.37 6.21
CA ALA A 293 -2.95 9.32 7.31
C ALA A 293 -4.32 9.72 7.90
N GLY A 294 -5.31 10.02 7.04
CA GLY A 294 -6.68 10.32 7.47
C GLY A 294 -7.34 9.16 8.22
N MET A 295 -7.12 7.92 7.77
CA MET A 295 -7.60 6.73 8.48
C MET A 295 -6.89 6.55 9.83
N GLY A 296 -5.58 6.85 9.93
CA GLY A 296 -4.84 6.83 11.18
C GLY A 296 -5.37 7.83 12.21
N CYS A 297 -5.71 9.05 11.76
CA CYS A 297 -6.39 10.04 12.59
C CYS A 297 -7.70 9.49 13.15
N ARG A 298 -8.56 8.93 12.30
CA ARG A 298 -9.86 8.36 12.71
C ARG A 298 -9.69 7.22 13.71
N ALA A 299 -8.71 6.32 13.47
CA ALA A 299 -8.47 5.19 14.35
C ALA A 299 -8.02 5.63 15.77
N ALA A 300 -7.24 6.69 15.86
CA ALA A 300 -6.85 7.24 17.16
C ALA A 300 -8.04 7.87 17.90
N LEU A 301 -8.91 8.60 17.19
CA LEU A 301 -10.12 9.19 17.77
C LEU A 301 -11.13 8.11 18.19
N ASP A 302 -11.31 7.07 17.41
CA ASP A 302 -12.18 5.93 17.76
C ASP A 302 -11.62 5.16 18.97
N ALA A 303 -10.29 5.03 19.08
CA ALA A 303 -9.64 4.41 20.24
C ALA A 303 -9.81 5.25 21.51
N GLU A 304 -9.69 6.57 21.41
CA GLU A 304 -9.96 7.51 22.52
C GLU A 304 -11.41 7.39 22.99
N ALA A 305 -12.36 7.44 22.06
CA ALA A 305 -13.77 7.30 22.39
C ALA A 305 -14.08 5.98 23.09
N TYR A 306 -13.51 4.87 22.58
CA TYR A 306 -13.66 3.55 23.20
C TYR A 306 -13.14 3.51 24.65
N LEU A 307 -11.96 4.11 24.92
CA LEU A 307 -11.39 4.17 26.26
C LEU A 307 -12.28 4.98 27.22
N LEU A 308 -12.81 6.12 26.75
CA LEU A 308 -13.73 6.96 27.54
C LEU A 308 -15.06 6.25 27.85
N GLU A 309 -15.62 5.54 26.88
CA GLU A 309 -16.89 4.80 27.05
C GLU A 309 -16.76 3.58 27.99
N ASN A 310 -15.54 3.09 28.22
CA ASN A 310 -15.29 1.91 29.06
C ASN A 310 -14.53 2.25 30.35
N ASP A 311 -14.35 3.53 30.69
CA ASP A 311 -13.64 4.01 31.89
C ASP A 311 -12.18 3.44 32.00
N LEU A 312 -11.43 3.41 30.89
CA LEU A 312 -10.08 2.83 30.77
C LEU A 312 -8.95 3.88 30.64
#